data_4de1437fc6ac0497ab46d6acf025235d
#
_entry.id   4de1437fc6ac0497ab46d6acf025235d
#
_cell.length_a   1.000
_cell.length_b   1.000
_cell.length_c   1.000
_cell.angle_alpha   90.00
_cell.angle_beta   90.00
_cell.angle_gamma   90.00
#
_symmetry.space_group_name_H-M   'P 1'
#
loop_
_entity.id
_entity.type
_entity.pdbx_description
1 polymer ?
#
loop_
_entity_poly.entity_id
_entity_poly.type
_entity_poly.pdbx_seq_one_letter_code
_entity_poly.pdbx_strand_id
1 'polypeptide(L)'
;RGAALTALQGKDGLPYEDATCLARGFEDELWIGTTRGAIRQTRDQYHYFGAYHWLPADRVYDIVAGDRVVYIATDGGLGIIEYQPYTLQKKAAYYERHLEEWGHKRLGFTHRLYWAGEELGWVREISDNDGGYTAHYLAAMCYKYAVTGDEATRREALDAFEAMVWLEEITPIRGFPARAIWSVVADKGHKSEHGSGGLPAKGYPTPDGLWEWKGDTSSDEVNAHFYAVSLFHDL
;
A
#
# COMPACT_ATOMS: atom_id res chain seq x y z
N ARG A 1 21.26 -41.32 -21.76
CA ARG A 1 20.64 -40.26 -22.59
C ARG A 1 20.88 -38.98 -21.84
N GLY A 2 21.75 -38.07 -22.35
CA GLY A 2 21.99 -36.79 -21.75
C GLY A 2 20.71 -35.92 -21.84
N ALA A 3 20.34 -35.27 -20.75
CA ALA A 3 19.26 -34.29 -20.78
C ALA A 3 19.65 -33.13 -21.71
N ALA A 4 18.74 -32.67 -22.56
CA ALA A 4 18.97 -31.48 -23.35
C ALA A 4 19.08 -30.29 -22.42
N LEU A 5 20.15 -29.50 -22.55
CA LEU A 5 20.30 -28.23 -21.83
C LEU A 5 19.47 -27.17 -22.54
N THR A 6 18.64 -26.50 -21.78
CA THR A 6 17.85 -25.36 -22.27
C THR A 6 18.30 -24.11 -21.52
N ALA A 7 18.64 -23.05 -22.26
CA ALA A 7 18.95 -21.77 -21.65
C ALA A 7 17.67 -21.08 -21.18
N LEU A 8 17.66 -20.61 -19.93
CA LEU A 8 16.61 -19.72 -19.42
C LEU A 8 17.02 -18.28 -19.70
N GLN A 9 16.12 -17.52 -20.31
CA GLN A 9 16.37 -16.14 -20.73
C GLN A 9 15.17 -15.25 -20.37
N GLY A 10 15.32 -13.94 -20.54
CA GLY A 10 14.26 -12.97 -20.31
C GLY A 10 12.98 -13.26 -21.10
N LYS A 11 13.06 -13.81 -22.33
CA LYS A 11 11.90 -14.27 -23.11
C LYS A 11 11.10 -15.41 -22.43
N ASP A 12 11.74 -16.14 -21.51
CA ASP A 12 11.13 -17.22 -20.73
C ASP A 12 10.62 -16.72 -19.35
N GLY A 13 10.62 -15.39 -19.15
CA GLY A 13 10.14 -14.73 -17.94
C GLY A 13 11.20 -14.51 -16.85
N LEU A 14 12.47 -14.87 -17.09
CA LEU A 14 13.55 -14.64 -16.12
C LEU A 14 13.80 -13.11 -15.99
N PRO A 15 13.68 -12.51 -14.79
CA PRO A 15 13.82 -11.07 -14.60
C PRO A 15 15.22 -10.53 -14.96
N TYR A 16 16.27 -11.27 -14.60
CA TYR A 16 17.68 -10.93 -14.86
C TYR A 16 18.48 -12.18 -15.18
N GLU A 17 19.39 -12.09 -16.16
CA GLU A 17 20.18 -13.22 -16.66
C GLU A 17 21.60 -13.32 -16.08
N ASP A 18 22.03 -12.31 -15.31
CA ASP A 18 23.37 -12.18 -14.72
C ASP A 18 23.50 -12.92 -13.37
N ALA A 19 23.23 -14.22 -13.38
CA ALA A 19 23.28 -15.06 -12.20
C ALA A 19 24.66 -15.07 -11.52
N THR A 20 24.69 -14.83 -10.22
CA THR A 20 25.90 -14.89 -9.37
C THR A 20 26.00 -16.20 -8.58
N CYS A 21 24.87 -16.73 -8.13
CA CYS A 21 24.79 -17.98 -7.38
C CYS A 21 23.44 -18.66 -7.57
N LEU A 22 23.36 -19.92 -7.19
CA LEU A 22 22.16 -20.73 -7.24
C LEU A 22 22.01 -21.52 -5.93
N ALA A 23 20.81 -21.58 -5.38
CA ALA A 23 20.48 -22.40 -4.22
C ALA A 23 19.15 -23.14 -4.41
N ARG A 24 19.07 -24.37 -3.95
CA ARG A 24 17.78 -25.09 -3.88
C ARG A 24 17.06 -24.65 -2.62
N GLY A 25 15.83 -24.16 -2.76
CA GLY A 25 14.99 -23.70 -1.68
C GLY A 25 14.00 -24.74 -1.16
N PHE A 26 13.08 -24.27 -0.37
CA PHE A 26 11.98 -25.07 0.20
C PHE A 26 11.03 -25.52 -0.93
N GLU A 27 10.47 -26.74 -0.83
CA GLU A 27 9.52 -27.30 -1.81
C GLU A 27 10.00 -27.28 -3.28
N ASP A 28 11.27 -27.63 -3.51
CA ASP A 28 11.91 -27.68 -4.85
C ASP A 28 12.00 -26.33 -5.57
N GLU A 29 11.93 -25.23 -4.87
CA GLU A 29 12.22 -23.91 -5.43
C GLU A 29 13.67 -23.77 -5.83
N LEU A 30 13.93 -23.00 -6.88
CA LEU A 30 15.27 -22.54 -7.24
C LEU A 30 15.43 -21.06 -6.89
N TRP A 31 16.42 -20.76 -6.09
CA TRP A 31 16.85 -19.40 -5.82
C TRP A 31 18.04 -19.02 -6.68
N ILE A 32 17.97 -17.87 -7.33
CA ILE A 32 18.98 -17.34 -8.24
C ILE A 32 19.41 -15.98 -7.69
N GLY A 33 20.66 -15.86 -7.26
CA GLY A 33 21.27 -14.56 -6.95
C GLY A 33 21.70 -13.89 -8.24
N THR A 34 21.55 -12.57 -8.31
CA THR A 34 21.98 -11.74 -9.45
C THR A 34 22.69 -10.48 -8.96
N THR A 35 23.22 -9.67 -9.87
CA THR A 35 23.77 -8.36 -9.52
C THR A 35 22.67 -7.32 -9.21
N ARG A 36 21.39 -7.68 -9.38
CA ARG A 36 20.24 -6.79 -9.25
C ARG A 36 19.14 -7.33 -8.32
N GLY A 37 19.48 -8.24 -7.43
CA GLY A 37 18.57 -8.86 -6.48
C GLY A 37 18.55 -10.37 -6.56
N ALA A 38 17.64 -10.99 -5.83
CA ALA A 38 17.41 -12.42 -5.85
C ALA A 38 16.11 -12.77 -6.57
N ILE A 39 16.10 -13.90 -7.25
CA ILE A 39 14.94 -14.44 -7.95
C ILE A 39 14.60 -15.78 -7.34
N ARG A 40 13.34 -15.97 -6.95
CA ARG A 40 12.79 -17.26 -6.57
C ARG A 40 11.98 -17.82 -7.73
N GLN A 41 12.41 -18.93 -8.26
CA GLN A 41 11.66 -19.68 -9.25
C GLN A 41 10.86 -20.78 -8.55
N THR A 42 9.57 -20.76 -8.72
CA THR A 42 8.66 -21.85 -8.44
C THR A 42 8.34 -22.60 -9.73
N ARG A 43 7.50 -23.64 -9.68
CA ARG A 43 7.14 -24.43 -10.87
C ARG A 43 6.69 -23.56 -12.06
N ASP A 44 5.90 -22.49 -11.79
CA ASP A 44 5.18 -21.73 -12.83
C ASP A 44 5.46 -20.23 -12.78
N GLN A 45 6.26 -19.73 -11.83
CA GLN A 45 6.43 -18.30 -11.61
C GLN A 45 7.84 -17.92 -11.17
N TYR A 46 8.23 -16.69 -11.51
CA TYR A 46 9.39 -16.02 -10.95
C TYR A 46 8.92 -14.92 -9.99
N HIS A 47 9.51 -14.89 -8.79
CA HIS A 47 9.34 -13.82 -7.81
C HIS A 47 10.68 -13.10 -7.65
N TYR A 48 10.65 -11.79 -7.78
CA TYR A 48 11.84 -10.95 -7.66
C TYR A 48 11.92 -10.26 -6.31
N PHE A 49 13.10 -10.22 -5.73
CA PHE A 49 13.43 -9.59 -4.44
C PHE A 49 14.59 -8.63 -4.63
N GLY A 50 14.33 -7.32 -4.62
CA GLY A 50 15.34 -6.27 -4.76
C GLY A 50 15.52 -5.45 -3.49
N ALA A 51 16.52 -4.58 -3.46
CA ALA A 51 16.86 -3.75 -2.31
C ALA A 51 15.80 -2.73 -1.94
N TYR A 52 14.95 -2.34 -2.89
CA TYR A 52 13.91 -1.34 -2.61
C TYR A 52 12.89 -1.78 -1.55
N HIS A 53 12.61 -3.09 -1.45
CA HIS A 53 11.60 -3.62 -0.53
C HIS A 53 12.07 -4.79 0.35
N TRP A 54 13.07 -5.57 -0.09
CA TRP A 54 13.32 -6.89 0.48
C TRP A 54 14.72 -7.11 0.99
N LEU A 55 15.73 -6.60 0.29
CA LEU A 55 17.14 -6.90 0.57
C LEU A 55 17.88 -5.64 1.05
N PRO A 56 18.97 -5.80 1.82
CA PRO A 56 19.82 -4.68 2.22
C PRO A 56 20.54 -3.99 1.05
N ALA A 57 20.84 -4.73 -0.04
CA ALA A 57 21.37 -4.21 -1.29
C ALA A 57 21.05 -5.15 -2.45
N ASP A 58 21.20 -4.67 -3.70
CA ASP A 58 20.80 -5.44 -4.89
C ASP A 58 21.80 -6.53 -5.27
N ARG A 59 23.11 -6.29 -5.10
CA ARG A 59 24.11 -7.29 -5.51
C ARG A 59 24.13 -8.45 -4.54
N VAL A 60 23.73 -9.63 -5.03
CA VAL A 60 23.75 -10.88 -4.28
C VAL A 60 25.06 -11.60 -4.51
N TYR A 61 25.72 -12.02 -3.44
CA TYR A 61 26.95 -12.84 -3.49
C TYR A 61 26.69 -14.32 -3.33
N ASP A 62 25.80 -14.66 -2.39
CA ASP A 62 25.49 -16.05 -2.08
C ASP A 62 24.09 -16.18 -1.47
N ILE A 63 23.51 -17.37 -1.63
CA ILE A 63 22.19 -17.71 -1.08
C ILE A 63 22.30 -19.08 -0.41
N VAL A 64 21.83 -19.14 0.84
CA VAL A 64 21.71 -20.39 1.58
C VAL A 64 20.25 -20.56 2.01
N ALA A 65 19.64 -21.66 1.59
CA ALA A 65 18.29 -22.01 1.98
C ALA A 65 18.28 -23.11 3.04
N GLY A 66 17.52 -22.88 4.10
CA GLY A 66 17.18 -23.84 5.15
C GLY A 66 15.73 -24.29 5.09
N ASP A 67 15.26 -24.93 6.17
CA ASP A 67 13.85 -25.25 6.29
C ASP A 67 13.04 -23.96 6.55
N ARG A 68 12.25 -23.55 5.57
CA ARG A 68 11.39 -22.37 5.60
C ARG A 68 12.11 -21.02 5.85
N VAL A 69 13.38 -20.96 5.54
CA VAL A 69 14.14 -19.71 5.63
C VAL A 69 15.20 -19.65 4.52
N VAL A 70 15.43 -18.47 3.99
CA VAL A 70 16.49 -18.24 3.01
C VAL A 70 17.32 -17.03 3.47
N TYR A 71 18.63 -17.24 3.50
CA TYR A 71 19.63 -16.24 3.83
C TYR A 71 20.28 -15.75 2.54
N ILE A 72 20.33 -14.46 2.31
CA ILE A 72 20.83 -13.84 1.08
C ILE A 72 21.93 -12.84 1.45
N ALA A 73 23.16 -13.15 1.10
CA ALA A 73 24.29 -12.27 1.32
C ALA A 73 24.37 -11.22 0.20
N THR A 74 24.40 -9.94 0.59
CA THR A 74 24.45 -8.80 -0.33
C THR A 74 25.56 -7.82 0.05
N ASP A 75 25.83 -6.82 -0.80
CA ASP A 75 26.77 -5.71 -0.48
C ASP A 75 26.36 -4.94 0.80
N GLY A 76 25.06 -4.83 1.08
CA GLY A 76 24.53 -4.08 2.22
C GLY A 76 24.34 -4.91 3.49
N GLY A 77 24.61 -6.23 3.46
CA GLY A 77 24.43 -7.13 4.58
C GLY A 77 23.62 -8.38 4.24
N LEU A 78 23.08 -9.02 5.29
CA LEU A 78 22.33 -10.27 5.18
C LEU A 78 20.82 -9.99 5.12
N GLY A 79 20.18 -10.38 4.01
CA GLY A 79 18.73 -10.49 3.89
C GLY A 79 18.23 -11.83 4.42
N ILE A 80 17.11 -11.85 5.11
CA ILE A 80 16.47 -13.08 5.62
C ILE A 80 15.03 -13.11 5.13
N ILE A 81 14.66 -14.16 4.42
CA ILE A 81 13.28 -14.41 3.96
C ILE A 81 12.76 -15.64 4.66
N GLU A 82 11.72 -15.45 5.47
CA GLU A 82 11.07 -16.52 6.22
C GLU A 82 9.73 -16.90 5.61
N TYR A 83 9.47 -18.20 5.50
CA TYR A 83 8.18 -18.73 5.06
C TYR A 83 7.31 -18.99 6.28
N GLN A 84 6.37 -18.10 6.52
CA GLN A 84 5.42 -18.24 7.62
C GLN A 84 4.06 -18.74 7.10
N PRO A 85 3.44 -19.76 7.72
CA PRO A 85 2.08 -20.14 7.38
C PRO A 85 1.11 -19.02 7.79
N TYR A 86 0.46 -18.43 6.82
CA TYR A 86 -0.42 -17.28 7.03
C TYR A 86 -1.80 -17.54 6.43
N THR A 87 -2.86 -17.41 7.23
CA THR A 87 -4.22 -17.40 6.72
C THR A 87 -4.60 -16.01 6.21
N LEU A 88 -5.55 -15.91 5.29
CA LEU A 88 -6.07 -14.62 4.83
C LEU A 88 -6.62 -13.78 5.98
N GLN A 89 -7.25 -14.43 6.98
CA GLN A 89 -7.73 -13.74 8.17
C GLN A 89 -6.58 -13.10 8.99
N LYS A 90 -5.50 -13.84 9.23
CA LYS A 90 -4.31 -13.30 9.92
C LYS A 90 -3.68 -12.16 9.12
N LYS A 91 -3.64 -12.29 7.79
CA LYS A 91 -3.11 -11.25 6.91
C LYS A 91 -3.97 -9.97 6.97
N ALA A 92 -5.29 -10.11 6.93
CA ALA A 92 -6.20 -8.96 7.07
C ALA A 92 -6.02 -8.27 8.42
N ALA A 93 -6.01 -9.02 9.53
CA ALA A 93 -5.80 -8.48 10.87
C ALA A 93 -4.42 -7.80 11.05
N TYR A 94 -3.38 -8.31 10.38
CA TYR A 94 -2.04 -7.69 10.38
C TYR A 94 -2.09 -6.29 9.73
N TYR A 95 -2.64 -6.16 8.54
CA TYR A 95 -2.70 -4.86 7.85
C TYR A 95 -3.64 -3.88 8.54
N GLU A 96 -4.79 -4.33 9.03
CA GLU A 96 -5.74 -3.51 9.76
C GLU A 96 -5.12 -2.89 11.03
N ARG A 97 -4.40 -3.70 11.83
CA ARG A 97 -3.66 -3.21 12.98
C ARG A 97 -2.62 -2.15 12.58
N HIS A 98 -1.90 -2.33 11.49
CA HIS A 98 -0.90 -1.39 11.02
C HIS A 98 -1.48 -0.07 10.53
N LEU A 99 -2.72 -0.04 10.04
CA LEU A 99 -3.39 1.22 9.70
C LEU A 99 -3.49 2.14 10.93
N GLU A 100 -3.72 1.59 12.11
CA GLU A 100 -3.73 2.33 13.38
C GLU A 100 -2.32 2.63 13.88
N GLU A 101 -1.50 1.61 14.04
CA GLU A 101 -0.16 1.71 14.63
C GLU A 101 0.76 2.67 13.86
N TRP A 102 0.67 2.70 12.54
CA TRP A 102 1.49 3.57 11.70
C TRP A 102 0.85 4.93 11.43
N GLY A 103 -0.36 5.15 11.92
CA GLY A 103 -1.03 6.45 11.85
C GLY A 103 -1.63 6.78 10.48
N HIS A 104 -2.11 5.79 9.74
CA HIS A 104 -2.80 6.02 8.47
C HIS A 104 -4.16 6.71 8.64
N LYS A 105 -4.81 6.56 9.80
CA LYS A 105 -6.16 7.08 10.04
C LYS A 105 -6.16 8.49 10.62
N ARG A 106 -7.11 9.32 10.21
CA ARG A 106 -7.35 10.67 10.70
C ARG A 106 -8.77 11.12 10.36
N LEU A 107 -9.56 11.55 11.35
CA LEU A 107 -10.91 12.10 11.16
C LEU A 107 -11.87 11.18 10.38
N GLY A 108 -11.76 9.87 10.55
CA GLY A 108 -12.49 8.87 9.77
C GLY A 108 -11.87 8.54 8.41
N PHE A 109 -10.97 9.36 7.90
CA PHE A 109 -10.24 9.11 6.67
C PHE A 109 -9.08 8.12 6.86
N THR A 110 -8.78 7.40 5.79
CA THR A 110 -7.56 6.60 5.65
C THR A 110 -6.63 7.27 4.67
N HIS A 111 -5.35 7.41 5.02
CA HIS A 111 -4.36 8.14 4.24
C HIS A 111 -3.17 7.26 3.87
N ARG A 112 -2.48 7.65 2.81
CA ARG A 112 -1.15 7.15 2.51
C ARG A 112 -0.13 7.80 3.44
N LEU A 113 0.91 7.04 3.84
CA LEU A 113 2.12 7.60 4.41
C LEU A 113 3.18 7.72 3.33
N TYR A 114 4.01 8.76 3.40
CA TYR A 114 5.19 8.92 2.57
C TYR A 114 6.40 9.37 3.40
N TRP A 115 7.57 9.05 2.90
CA TRP A 115 8.81 9.44 3.54
C TRP A 115 9.16 10.89 3.17
N ALA A 116 9.18 11.79 4.16
CA ALA A 116 9.44 13.21 3.99
C ALA A 116 10.89 13.61 4.35
N GLY A 117 11.81 12.68 4.35
CA GLY A 117 13.22 12.89 4.70
C GLY A 117 13.54 12.57 6.16
N GLU A 118 14.84 12.63 6.51
CA GLU A 118 15.32 12.27 7.85
C GLU A 118 14.78 13.16 8.95
N GLU A 119 14.51 14.41 8.66
CA GLU A 119 14.01 15.39 9.63
C GLU A 119 12.54 15.15 10.03
N LEU A 120 11.70 14.83 9.08
CA LEU A 120 10.25 14.67 9.29
C LEU A 120 9.81 13.20 9.37
N GLY A 121 10.62 12.27 8.84
CA GLY A 121 10.29 10.86 8.84
C GLY A 121 9.09 10.52 7.95
N TRP A 122 8.29 9.56 8.40
CA TRP A 122 7.03 9.18 7.76
C TRP A 122 5.93 10.17 8.12
N VAL A 123 5.33 10.79 7.12
CA VAL A 123 4.23 11.74 7.28
C VAL A 123 2.99 11.28 6.53
N ARG A 124 1.83 11.69 7.02
CA ARG A 124 0.53 11.40 6.42
C ARG A 124 0.24 12.37 5.29
N GLU A 125 -0.19 11.87 4.15
CA GLU A 125 -0.68 12.70 3.05
C GLU A 125 -2.12 13.11 3.34
N ILE A 126 -2.32 14.35 3.79
CA ILE A 126 -3.62 14.87 4.23
C ILE A 126 -4.25 15.85 3.25
N SER A 127 -3.62 16.13 2.14
CA SER A 127 -4.08 17.11 1.15
C SER A 127 -4.35 16.51 -0.22
N ASP A 128 -4.50 15.19 -0.28
CA ASP A 128 -4.80 14.48 -1.53
C ASP A 128 -5.44 13.12 -1.27
N ASN A 129 -6.38 12.72 -2.14
CA ASN A 129 -6.98 11.39 -2.20
C ASN A 129 -7.67 10.87 -0.91
N ASP A 130 -8.25 11.76 -0.10
CA ASP A 130 -8.95 11.37 1.14
C ASP A 130 -10.11 10.39 0.84
N GLY A 131 -10.87 10.65 -0.22
CA GLY A 131 -11.98 9.79 -0.65
C GLY A 131 -11.50 8.45 -1.20
N GLY A 132 -10.52 8.44 -2.08
CA GLY A 132 -10.03 7.24 -2.75
C GLY A 132 -9.49 6.18 -1.79
N TYR A 133 -8.63 6.57 -0.86
CA TYR A 133 -8.09 5.63 0.13
C TYR A 133 -9.16 5.19 1.14
N THR A 134 -10.01 6.12 1.60
CA THR A 134 -11.07 5.80 2.55
C THR A 134 -12.11 4.87 1.95
N ALA A 135 -12.44 5.02 0.66
CA ALA A 135 -13.37 4.15 -0.03
C ALA A 135 -12.92 2.67 -0.01
N HIS A 136 -11.64 2.41 -0.22
CA HIS A 136 -11.11 1.05 -0.13
C HIS A 136 -11.19 0.48 1.29
N TYR A 137 -10.93 1.31 2.30
CA TYR A 137 -11.08 0.91 3.69
C TYR A 137 -12.56 0.65 4.05
N LEU A 138 -13.48 1.53 3.66
CA LEU A 138 -14.91 1.35 3.83
C LEU A 138 -15.38 0.03 3.22
N ALA A 139 -15.01 -0.25 1.97
CA ALA A 139 -15.35 -1.49 1.29
C ALA A 139 -14.82 -2.73 2.06
N ALA A 140 -13.57 -2.66 2.56
CA ALA A 140 -12.99 -3.74 3.35
C ALA A 140 -13.77 -3.98 4.66
N MET A 141 -14.19 -2.92 5.34
CA MET A 141 -15.00 -3.02 6.57
C MET A 141 -16.41 -3.53 6.29
N CYS A 142 -17.03 -3.15 5.17
CA CYS A 142 -18.30 -3.71 4.72
C CYS A 142 -18.19 -5.24 4.54
N TYR A 143 -17.23 -5.72 3.78
CA TYR A 143 -17.02 -7.16 3.59
C TYR A 143 -16.68 -7.88 4.89
N LYS A 144 -15.87 -7.29 5.76
CA LYS A 144 -15.54 -7.88 7.06
C LYS A 144 -16.81 -7.99 7.92
N TYR A 145 -17.64 -6.95 7.98
CA TYR A 145 -18.89 -7.00 8.71
C TYR A 145 -19.86 -8.05 8.16
N ALA A 146 -20.03 -8.11 6.84
CA ALA A 146 -20.88 -9.12 6.19
C ALA A 146 -20.48 -10.56 6.55
N VAL A 147 -19.19 -10.83 6.76
CA VAL A 147 -18.68 -12.17 7.09
C VAL A 147 -18.71 -12.43 8.60
N THR A 148 -18.48 -11.44 9.44
CA THR A 148 -18.26 -11.60 10.88
C THR A 148 -19.45 -11.20 11.74
N GLY A 149 -20.28 -10.25 11.27
CA GLY A 149 -21.33 -9.61 12.09
C GLY A 149 -20.78 -8.80 13.27
N ASP A 150 -19.51 -8.42 13.24
CA ASP A 150 -18.86 -7.72 14.35
C ASP A 150 -19.26 -6.25 14.43
N GLU A 151 -19.88 -5.84 15.53
CA GLU A 151 -20.36 -4.47 15.73
C GLU A 151 -19.23 -3.42 15.83
N ALA A 152 -18.01 -3.80 16.18
CA ALA A 152 -16.88 -2.87 16.13
C ALA A 152 -16.52 -2.57 14.67
N THR A 153 -16.50 -3.60 13.82
CA THR A 153 -16.29 -3.45 12.37
C THR A 153 -17.38 -2.60 11.71
N ARG A 154 -18.66 -2.76 12.17
CA ARG A 154 -19.75 -1.93 11.68
C ARG A 154 -19.54 -0.45 12.02
N ARG A 155 -19.10 -0.14 13.23
CA ARG A 155 -18.77 1.26 13.61
C ARG A 155 -17.64 1.85 12.77
N GLU A 156 -16.60 1.08 12.52
CA GLU A 156 -15.49 1.49 11.62
C GLU A 156 -15.98 1.81 10.20
N ALA A 157 -16.91 1.01 9.67
CA ALA A 157 -17.53 1.28 8.38
C ALA A 157 -18.36 2.57 8.41
N LEU A 158 -19.15 2.79 9.47
CA LEU A 158 -19.93 4.02 9.64
C LEU A 158 -19.03 5.25 9.72
N ASP A 159 -17.98 5.23 10.53
CA ASP A 159 -17.02 6.34 10.67
C ASP A 159 -16.36 6.70 9.32
N ALA A 160 -15.97 5.69 8.56
CA ALA A 160 -15.41 5.87 7.22
C ALA A 160 -16.44 6.43 6.22
N PHE A 161 -17.68 5.96 6.29
CA PHE A 161 -18.77 6.47 5.46
C PHE A 161 -19.11 7.93 5.79
N GLU A 162 -19.20 8.29 7.07
CA GLU A 162 -19.46 9.67 7.51
C GLU A 162 -18.33 10.62 7.04
N ALA A 163 -17.07 10.18 7.08
CA ALA A 163 -15.96 10.94 6.53
C ALA A 163 -16.11 11.17 5.01
N MET A 164 -16.57 10.17 4.25
CA MET A 164 -16.84 10.33 2.82
C MET A 164 -18.05 11.26 2.55
N VAL A 165 -19.08 11.22 3.37
CA VAL A 165 -20.22 12.18 3.31
C VAL A 165 -19.71 13.60 3.55
N TRP A 166 -18.82 13.79 4.51
CA TRP A 166 -18.22 15.09 4.79
C TRP A 166 -17.47 15.69 3.60
N LEU A 167 -16.82 14.87 2.74
CA LEU A 167 -16.20 15.36 1.50
C LEU A 167 -17.21 16.00 0.55
N GLU A 168 -18.45 15.53 0.52
CA GLU A 168 -19.51 16.12 -0.30
C GLU A 168 -20.11 17.36 0.38
N GLU A 169 -20.37 17.29 1.69
CA GLU A 169 -21.05 18.36 2.44
C GLU A 169 -20.20 19.62 2.64
N ILE A 170 -18.85 19.49 2.66
CA ILE A 170 -17.94 20.63 2.86
C ILE A 170 -17.91 21.58 1.66
N THR A 171 -18.26 21.09 0.47
CA THR A 171 -18.28 21.90 -0.74
C THR A 171 -19.62 22.63 -0.90
N PRO A 172 -19.64 23.83 -1.47
CA PRO A 172 -20.90 24.51 -1.79
C PRO A 172 -21.57 23.96 -3.06
N ILE A 173 -21.01 22.94 -3.69
CA ILE A 173 -21.44 22.40 -4.98
C ILE A 173 -22.05 21.02 -4.73
N ARG A 174 -23.37 20.92 -4.80
CA ARG A 174 -24.08 19.67 -4.61
C ARG A 174 -23.60 18.57 -5.57
N GLY A 175 -23.29 17.38 -5.05
CA GLY A 175 -22.81 16.23 -5.81
C GLY A 175 -21.37 16.34 -6.27
N PHE A 176 -20.61 17.29 -5.73
CA PHE A 176 -19.19 17.45 -6.01
C PHE A 176 -18.39 17.22 -4.73
N PRO A 177 -17.81 16.05 -4.51
CA PRO A 177 -17.01 15.77 -3.34
C PRO A 177 -15.65 16.49 -3.42
N ALA A 178 -15.21 17.04 -2.30
CA ALA A 178 -13.84 17.52 -2.17
C ALA A 178 -12.85 16.35 -2.34
N ARG A 179 -11.67 16.63 -2.87
CA ARG A 179 -10.59 15.66 -2.99
C ARG A 179 -9.90 15.38 -1.65
N ALA A 180 -9.84 16.40 -0.78
CA ALA A 180 -9.24 16.31 0.54
C ALA A 180 -9.75 17.44 1.44
N ILE A 181 -9.64 17.23 2.76
CA ILE A 181 -10.00 18.19 3.80
C ILE A 181 -8.87 18.28 4.84
N TRP A 182 -8.51 19.48 5.24
CA TRP A 182 -7.56 19.70 6.33
C TRP A 182 -7.95 20.86 7.22
N SER A 183 -7.52 20.76 8.49
CA SER A 183 -7.69 21.85 9.46
C SER A 183 -6.67 22.96 9.20
N VAL A 184 -7.10 24.20 9.23
CA VAL A 184 -6.23 25.37 9.09
C VAL A 184 -5.21 25.46 10.22
N VAL A 185 -5.55 24.97 11.41
CA VAL A 185 -4.71 25.04 12.62
C VAL A 185 -3.99 23.73 12.89
N ALA A 186 -4.72 22.62 13.01
CA ALA A 186 -4.16 21.35 13.47
C ALA A 186 -3.28 20.67 12.42
N ASP A 187 -3.57 20.86 11.13
CA ASP A 187 -2.82 20.25 10.03
C ASP A 187 -1.82 21.20 9.37
N LYS A 188 -1.51 22.32 10.03
CA LYS A 188 -0.54 23.32 9.53
C LYS A 188 0.84 22.67 9.38
N GLY A 189 1.38 22.78 8.16
CA GLY A 189 2.69 22.19 7.82
C GLY A 189 2.65 20.74 7.34
N HIS A 190 1.48 20.08 7.37
CA HIS A 190 1.30 18.69 6.92
C HIS A 190 0.60 18.54 5.57
N LYS A 191 0.26 19.64 4.89
CA LYS A 191 -0.30 19.56 3.53
C LYS A 191 0.80 19.19 2.54
N SER A 192 0.50 18.25 1.65
CA SER A 192 1.38 18.03 0.51
C SER A 192 1.37 19.26 -0.40
N GLU A 193 2.53 19.62 -0.92
CA GLU A 193 2.63 20.73 -1.88
C GLU A 193 2.20 20.32 -3.29
N HIS A 194 1.69 19.11 -3.47
CA HIS A 194 1.35 18.55 -4.78
C HIS A 194 -0.06 18.95 -5.19
N GLY A 195 -0.16 19.99 -5.98
CA GLY A 195 -1.32 20.29 -6.81
C GLY A 195 -1.20 19.66 -8.20
N SER A 196 -2.27 19.64 -8.96
CA SER A 196 -2.25 19.24 -10.37
C SER A 196 -1.27 20.11 -11.17
N GLY A 197 -0.39 19.48 -11.96
CA GLY A 197 0.58 20.19 -12.79
C GLY A 197 1.74 20.85 -12.06
N GLY A 198 2.09 20.38 -10.84
CA GLY A 198 3.22 20.89 -10.06
C GLY A 198 2.97 22.20 -9.34
N LEU A 199 1.73 22.68 -9.33
CA LEU A 199 1.32 23.83 -8.51
C LEU A 199 0.99 23.37 -7.08
N PRO A 200 1.20 24.25 -6.06
CA PRO A 200 0.78 23.94 -4.70
C PRO A 200 -0.71 23.61 -4.62
N ALA A 201 -1.08 22.68 -3.74
CA ALA A 201 -2.48 22.35 -3.48
C ALA A 201 -3.20 23.61 -2.95
N LYS A 202 -4.22 24.09 -3.70
CA LYS A 202 -5.03 25.22 -3.29
C LYS A 202 -6.21 24.73 -2.46
N GLY A 203 -6.24 25.14 -1.18
CA GLY A 203 -7.40 24.97 -0.32
C GLY A 203 -8.43 26.07 -0.53
N TYR A 204 -9.70 25.69 -0.47
CA TYR A 204 -10.82 26.62 -0.39
C TYR A 204 -11.29 26.67 1.06
N PRO A 205 -11.31 27.84 1.72
CA PRO A 205 -11.69 27.95 3.12
C PRO A 205 -13.21 27.72 3.31
N THR A 206 -13.54 27.09 4.42
CA THR A 206 -14.94 27.06 4.91
C THR A 206 -15.37 28.42 5.47
N PRO A 207 -16.66 28.74 5.54
CA PRO A 207 -17.15 30.03 6.05
C PRO A 207 -16.72 30.36 7.48
N ASP A 208 -16.51 29.32 8.32
CA ASP A 208 -16.02 29.46 9.69
C ASP A 208 -14.50 29.64 9.81
N GLY A 209 -13.76 29.44 8.69
CA GLY A 209 -12.31 29.54 8.64
C GLY A 209 -11.55 28.44 9.37
N LEU A 210 -12.21 27.36 9.80
CA LEU A 210 -11.59 26.24 10.54
C LEU A 210 -10.98 25.19 9.64
N TRP A 211 -11.55 25.04 8.43
CA TRP A 211 -11.17 24.01 7.46
C TRP A 211 -10.88 24.60 6.09
N GLU A 212 -10.05 23.89 5.35
CA GLU A 212 -9.87 24.06 3.91
C GLU A 212 -10.13 22.74 3.20
N TRP A 213 -10.67 22.80 1.99
CA TRP A 213 -10.90 21.65 1.15
C TRP A 213 -10.30 21.84 -0.24
N LYS A 214 -9.89 20.74 -0.86
CA LYS A 214 -9.31 20.72 -2.22
C LYS A 214 -10.39 20.41 -3.25
N GLY A 215 -10.44 21.20 -4.31
CA GLY A 215 -11.51 21.15 -5.30
C GLY A 215 -11.19 20.42 -6.60
N ASP A 216 -9.96 19.97 -6.86
CA ASP A 216 -9.59 19.28 -8.10
C ASP A 216 -9.77 17.75 -7.99
N THR A 217 -11.00 17.36 -7.70
CA THR A 217 -11.38 15.94 -7.65
C THR A 217 -11.18 15.28 -9.02
N SER A 218 -10.73 14.03 -9.03
CA SER A 218 -10.45 13.25 -10.23
C SER A 218 -11.46 12.12 -10.45
N SER A 219 -11.49 11.55 -11.64
CA SER A 219 -12.40 10.45 -11.98
C SER A 219 -12.15 9.18 -11.16
N ASP A 220 -10.92 8.90 -10.77
CA ASP A 220 -10.57 7.78 -9.91
C ASP A 220 -11.09 7.97 -8.49
N GLU A 221 -11.01 9.19 -7.93
CA GLU A 221 -11.64 9.54 -6.66
C GLU A 221 -13.16 9.30 -6.70
N VAL A 222 -13.85 9.86 -7.68
CA VAL A 222 -15.31 9.72 -7.82
C VAL A 222 -15.73 8.27 -8.03
N ASN A 223 -15.00 7.50 -8.83
CA ASN A 223 -15.25 6.07 -9.02
C ASN A 223 -15.13 5.29 -7.71
N ALA A 224 -14.15 5.62 -6.88
CA ALA A 224 -13.97 4.99 -5.58
C ALA A 224 -15.17 5.29 -4.65
N HIS A 225 -15.70 6.52 -4.65
CA HIS A 225 -16.93 6.88 -3.94
C HIS A 225 -18.12 6.01 -4.40
N PHE A 226 -18.38 5.92 -5.70
CA PHE A 226 -19.49 5.10 -6.21
C PHE A 226 -19.37 3.64 -5.81
N TYR A 227 -18.17 3.08 -5.88
CA TYR A 227 -17.92 1.70 -5.47
C TYR A 227 -18.23 1.47 -3.99
N ALA A 228 -17.65 2.27 -3.11
CA ALA A 228 -17.76 2.04 -1.67
C ALA A 228 -19.16 2.37 -1.11
N VAL A 229 -19.79 3.44 -1.61
CA VAL A 229 -21.14 3.85 -1.18
C VAL A 229 -22.19 2.82 -1.61
N SER A 230 -22.08 2.24 -2.82
CA SER A 230 -22.94 1.15 -3.25
C SER A 230 -22.84 -0.06 -2.32
N LEU A 231 -21.61 -0.50 -2.00
CA LEU A 231 -21.40 -1.61 -1.08
C LEU A 231 -21.97 -1.34 0.31
N PHE A 232 -21.74 -0.14 0.84
CA PHE A 232 -22.25 0.25 2.16
C PHE A 232 -23.77 0.29 2.21
N HIS A 233 -24.43 0.70 1.11
CA HIS A 233 -25.89 0.72 1.01
C HIS A 233 -26.51 -0.69 1.00
N ASP A 234 -25.81 -1.66 0.40
CA ASP A 234 -26.31 -3.03 0.21
C ASP A 234 -26.12 -3.92 1.45
N LEU A 235 -25.36 -3.48 2.44
CA LEU A 235 -25.02 -4.20 3.67
C LEU A 235 -25.59 -3.54 4.93
#